data_0692886ea4319ed79f8baedf1d511ca8
#
_entry.id   0692886ea4319ed79f8baedf1d511ca8
#
_cell.length_a   1.000
_cell.length_b   1.000
_cell.length_c   1.000
_cell.angle_alpha   90.00
_cell.angle_beta   90.00
_cell.angle_gamma   90.00
#
_symmetry.space_group_name_H-M   'P 1'
#
loop_
_entity.id
_entity.type
_entity.pdbx_description
1 polymer ?
#
loop_
_entity_poly.entity_id
_entity_poly.type
_entity_poly.pdbx_seq_one_letter_code
_entity_poly.pdbx_strand_id
1 'polypeptide(L)'
;MSAKNAKIAAAPISWGVCEVPGWGHQMSPTRVLKEMAELGFSATEFGPEGFLPMEPALKASILKEHNMTAVGGFVPVILHRQDHDPIPGVQKELEGYAAAGAKTLVLAANSGIVGYDEKLPVLSDAEWDILFNNLNRIQAEAAKIGVKSVLHPHVGTMVETADHVNRVLKGSTIPFCLDTGHMMIGGTDIVAFSKEHADRVAHSHLKDVNNAMAKKVRNHEVTYYDAMLAGLYTPLGQGDANIGEIVRNLIKAGYEGWFVLEQDNALSAEPADGAGPFADAKASVEFLRKVLAELEREGF
;
A
#
# COMPACT_ATOMS: atom_id res chain seq x y z
N MET A 1 -15.95 10.31 8.20
CA MET A 1 -16.82 9.23 7.65
C MET A 1 -17.29 8.38 8.81
N SER A 2 -18.50 7.84 8.80
CA SER A 2 -18.90 6.85 9.81
C SER A 2 -18.33 5.47 9.47
N ALA A 3 -18.16 4.61 10.46
CA ALA A 3 -17.69 3.23 10.25
C ALA A 3 -18.55 2.45 9.24
N LYS A 4 -19.87 2.75 9.23
CA LYS A 4 -20.83 2.20 8.25
C LYS A 4 -20.46 2.44 6.79
N ASN A 5 -19.80 3.57 6.49
CA ASN A 5 -19.45 3.99 5.13
C ASN A 5 -17.96 3.77 4.83
N ALA A 6 -17.25 3.02 5.69
CA ALA A 6 -15.84 2.71 5.48
C ALA A 6 -15.65 1.94 4.17
N LYS A 7 -14.67 2.38 3.39
CA LYS A 7 -14.34 1.80 2.09
C LYS A 7 -13.28 0.74 2.28
N ILE A 8 -13.57 -0.48 1.87
CA ILE A 8 -12.66 -1.63 1.96
C ILE A 8 -12.27 -2.07 0.55
N ALA A 9 -10.99 -2.29 0.32
CA ALA A 9 -10.43 -2.83 -0.90
C ALA A 9 -9.36 -3.88 -0.59
N ALA A 10 -8.88 -4.57 -1.61
CA ALA A 10 -7.73 -5.46 -1.51
C ALA A 10 -6.69 -5.11 -2.57
N ALA A 11 -5.45 -5.55 -2.39
CA ALA A 11 -4.40 -5.41 -3.38
C ALA A 11 -3.89 -6.78 -3.84
N PRO A 12 -3.52 -6.93 -5.12
CA PRO A 12 -3.06 -8.19 -5.70
C PRO A 12 -1.83 -8.80 -5.02
N ILE A 13 -1.01 -8.02 -4.33
CA ILE A 13 0.14 -8.51 -3.57
C ILE A 13 -0.26 -9.55 -2.51
N SER A 14 -1.47 -9.46 -1.96
CA SER A 14 -2.01 -10.46 -1.03
C SER A 14 -2.16 -11.84 -1.67
N TRP A 15 -2.22 -11.91 -2.99
CA TRP A 15 -2.24 -13.14 -3.79
C TRP A 15 -0.89 -13.48 -4.43
N GLY A 16 0.21 -12.95 -3.90
CA GLY A 16 1.57 -13.21 -4.37
C GLY A 16 1.95 -12.48 -5.65
N VAL A 17 1.16 -11.50 -6.10
CA VAL A 17 1.44 -10.74 -7.31
C VAL A 17 2.35 -9.55 -6.99
N CYS A 18 3.60 -9.61 -7.45
CA CYS A 18 4.65 -8.63 -7.12
C CYS A 18 5.49 -8.29 -8.35
N GLU A 19 5.98 -7.03 -8.40
CA GLU A 19 6.85 -6.54 -9.49
C GLU A 19 8.29 -7.04 -9.41
N VAL A 20 8.73 -7.53 -8.24
CA VAL A 20 10.12 -7.94 -8.03
C VAL A 20 10.42 -9.24 -8.78
N PRO A 21 11.42 -9.26 -9.66
CA PRO A 21 11.80 -10.48 -10.37
C PRO A 21 12.16 -11.62 -9.42
N GLY A 22 11.62 -12.81 -9.68
CA GLY A 22 11.89 -14.00 -8.85
C GLY A 22 11.11 -14.03 -7.53
N TRP A 23 10.13 -13.17 -7.32
CA TRP A 23 9.32 -13.12 -6.11
C TRP A 23 8.60 -14.44 -5.81
N GLY A 24 8.24 -15.21 -6.83
CA GLY A 24 7.55 -16.49 -6.70
C GLY A 24 6.50 -16.67 -7.80
N HIS A 25 5.58 -17.63 -7.59
CA HIS A 25 4.49 -17.88 -8.50
C HIS A 25 3.53 -16.68 -8.54
N GLN A 26 3.21 -16.20 -9.74
CA GLN A 26 2.31 -15.06 -9.97
C GLN A 26 0.92 -15.57 -10.34
N MET A 27 -0.07 -15.36 -9.46
CA MET A 27 -1.45 -15.72 -9.76
C MET A 27 -2.06 -14.87 -10.87
N SER A 28 -2.91 -15.47 -11.71
CA SER A 28 -3.52 -14.76 -12.82
C SER A 28 -4.54 -13.69 -12.38
N PRO A 29 -4.71 -12.60 -13.14
CA PRO A 29 -5.72 -11.57 -12.83
C PRO A 29 -7.13 -12.13 -12.66
N THR A 30 -7.53 -13.05 -13.54
CA THR A 30 -8.85 -13.69 -13.49
C THR A 30 -9.08 -14.44 -12.19
N ARG A 31 -8.06 -15.18 -11.71
CA ARG A 31 -8.15 -15.91 -10.45
C ARG A 31 -8.21 -14.95 -9.25
N VAL A 32 -7.32 -13.98 -9.20
CA VAL A 32 -7.24 -13.01 -8.10
C VAL A 32 -8.53 -12.19 -7.98
N LEU A 33 -9.01 -11.60 -9.09
CA LEU A 33 -10.22 -10.78 -9.08
C LEU A 33 -11.48 -11.60 -8.75
N LYS A 34 -11.54 -12.86 -9.20
CA LYS A 34 -12.61 -13.78 -8.81
C LYS A 34 -12.61 -14.04 -7.32
N GLU A 35 -11.47 -14.38 -6.72
CA GLU A 35 -11.37 -14.65 -5.29
C GLU A 35 -11.65 -13.39 -4.44
N MET A 36 -11.21 -12.21 -4.88
CA MET A 36 -11.61 -10.94 -4.25
C MET A 36 -13.13 -10.76 -4.24
N ALA A 37 -13.80 -11.01 -5.37
CA ALA A 37 -15.26 -10.91 -5.48
C ALA A 37 -15.98 -11.93 -4.57
N GLU A 38 -15.50 -13.17 -4.49
CA GLU A 38 -16.04 -14.21 -3.60
C GLU A 38 -15.94 -13.83 -2.12
N LEU A 39 -14.91 -13.08 -1.72
CA LEU A 39 -14.74 -12.53 -0.38
C LEU A 39 -15.57 -11.24 -0.13
N GLY A 40 -16.30 -10.81 -1.17
CA GLY A 40 -17.18 -9.62 -1.09
C GLY A 40 -16.42 -8.30 -1.17
N PHE A 41 -15.23 -8.27 -1.79
CA PHE A 41 -14.61 -7.03 -2.22
C PHE A 41 -15.30 -6.53 -3.50
N SER A 42 -15.47 -5.23 -3.57
CA SER A 42 -15.98 -4.52 -4.77
C SER A 42 -14.97 -3.48 -5.28
N ALA A 43 -13.78 -3.47 -4.73
CA ALA A 43 -12.72 -2.54 -5.07
C ALA A 43 -11.34 -3.19 -4.91
N THR A 44 -10.41 -2.80 -5.77
CA THR A 44 -9.03 -3.29 -5.77
C THR A 44 -8.05 -2.20 -6.22
N GLU A 45 -6.80 -2.30 -5.80
CA GLU A 45 -5.69 -1.61 -6.46
C GLU A 45 -5.30 -2.32 -7.76
N PHE A 46 -4.57 -1.62 -8.64
CA PHE A 46 -4.21 -2.15 -9.96
C PHE A 46 -3.24 -3.34 -9.90
N GLY A 47 -2.48 -3.48 -8.81
CA GLY A 47 -1.33 -4.37 -8.77
C GLY A 47 -0.15 -3.85 -9.60
N PRO A 48 0.93 -4.63 -9.69
CA PRO A 48 2.15 -4.23 -10.39
C PRO A 48 1.98 -4.23 -11.92
N GLU A 49 2.94 -3.59 -12.59
CA GLU A 49 3.02 -3.61 -14.06
C GLU A 49 2.98 -5.06 -14.59
N GLY A 50 2.13 -5.30 -15.58
CA GLY A 50 1.94 -6.63 -16.19
C GLY A 50 0.89 -7.51 -15.53
N PHE A 51 0.39 -7.19 -14.34
CA PHE A 51 -0.74 -7.90 -13.75
C PHE A 51 -2.05 -7.62 -14.53
N LEU A 52 -2.41 -6.36 -14.67
CA LEU A 52 -3.47 -5.94 -15.59
C LEU A 52 -2.87 -5.42 -16.89
N PRO A 53 -3.61 -5.44 -18.02
CA PRO A 53 -3.14 -4.88 -19.27
C PRO A 53 -2.65 -3.43 -19.12
N MET A 54 -1.59 -3.09 -19.83
CA MET A 54 -1.05 -1.72 -19.86
C MET A 54 -1.96 -0.75 -20.62
N GLU A 55 -2.75 -1.26 -21.57
CA GLU A 55 -3.70 -0.45 -22.33
C GLU A 55 -4.83 0.01 -21.40
N PRO A 56 -5.06 1.35 -21.24
CA PRO A 56 -5.98 1.91 -20.25
C PRO A 56 -7.43 1.41 -20.36
N ALA A 57 -7.96 1.28 -21.58
CA ALA A 57 -9.34 0.84 -21.78
C ALA A 57 -9.52 -0.64 -21.47
N LEU A 58 -8.53 -1.49 -21.78
CA LEU A 58 -8.57 -2.91 -21.43
C LEU A 58 -8.46 -3.11 -19.92
N LYS A 59 -7.58 -2.36 -19.25
CA LYS A 59 -7.49 -2.35 -17.78
C LYS A 59 -8.83 -2.05 -17.14
N ALA A 60 -9.49 -0.99 -17.59
CA ALA A 60 -10.81 -0.59 -17.11
C ALA A 60 -11.90 -1.65 -17.41
N SER A 61 -11.86 -2.28 -18.60
CA SER A 61 -12.81 -3.32 -18.99
C SER A 61 -12.72 -4.55 -18.09
N ILE A 62 -11.52 -5.06 -17.82
CA ILE A 62 -11.30 -6.23 -16.97
C ILE A 62 -11.82 -5.97 -15.55
N LEU A 63 -11.52 -4.82 -14.96
CA LEU A 63 -12.04 -4.48 -13.64
C LEU A 63 -13.58 -4.44 -13.64
N LYS A 64 -14.18 -3.85 -14.66
CA LYS A 64 -15.63 -3.81 -14.81
C LYS A 64 -16.26 -5.19 -14.99
N GLU A 65 -15.64 -6.08 -15.75
CA GLU A 65 -16.10 -7.47 -15.95
C GLU A 65 -16.18 -8.24 -14.63
N HIS A 66 -15.27 -7.94 -13.69
CA HIS A 66 -15.27 -8.50 -12.34
C HIS A 66 -16.05 -7.66 -11.30
N ASN A 67 -16.77 -6.61 -11.73
CA ASN A 67 -17.48 -5.67 -10.86
C ASN A 67 -16.58 -5.00 -9.82
N MET A 68 -15.31 -4.74 -10.16
CA MET A 68 -14.34 -4.08 -9.30
C MET A 68 -14.22 -2.59 -9.60
N THR A 69 -14.29 -1.77 -8.56
CA THR A 69 -13.91 -0.36 -8.63
C THR A 69 -12.38 -0.25 -8.52
N ALA A 70 -11.77 0.53 -9.40
CA ALA A 70 -10.36 0.85 -9.29
C ALA A 70 -10.13 1.88 -8.16
N VAL A 71 -9.32 1.53 -7.18
CA VAL A 71 -8.91 2.45 -6.11
C VAL A 71 -7.77 3.34 -6.56
N GLY A 72 -6.73 2.73 -7.11
CA GLY A 72 -5.46 3.31 -7.49
C GLY A 72 -4.41 2.22 -7.62
N GLY A 73 -3.18 2.56 -7.31
CA GLY A 73 -2.11 1.57 -7.30
C GLY A 73 -0.78 2.15 -6.83
N PHE A 74 0.08 1.24 -6.46
CA PHE A 74 1.45 1.50 -6.08
C PHE A 74 2.27 1.90 -7.31
N VAL A 75 2.94 3.06 -7.23
CA VAL A 75 3.77 3.61 -8.30
C VAL A 75 5.14 3.99 -7.73
N PRO A 76 6.16 3.16 -7.93
CA PRO A 76 7.52 3.47 -7.49
C PRO A 76 8.15 4.51 -8.41
N VAL A 77 8.63 5.63 -7.86
CA VAL A 77 9.16 6.77 -8.62
C VAL A 77 10.49 7.24 -8.03
N ILE A 78 11.50 7.43 -8.87
CA ILE A 78 12.75 8.07 -8.44
C ILE A 78 12.48 9.56 -8.25
N LEU A 79 12.54 10.01 -6.99
CA LEU A 79 12.16 11.37 -6.61
C LEU A 79 13.34 12.27 -6.24
N HIS A 80 14.47 11.70 -5.85
CA HIS A 80 15.61 12.40 -5.22
C HIS A 80 16.71 12.80 -6.18
N ARG A 81 16.66 12.36 -7.43
CA ARG A 81 17.74 12.56 -8.39
C ARG A 81 17.52 13.81 -9.24
N GLN A 82 18.54 14.65 -9.34
CA GLN A 82 18.50 15.88 -10.14
C GLN A 82 18.48 15.60 -11.65
N ASP A 83 19.09 14.50 -12.09
CA ASP A 83 19.17 14.08 -13.48
C ASP A 83 17.96 13.27 -13.96
N HIS A 84 16.91 13.17 -13.15
CA HIS A 84 15.69 12.41 -13.45
C HIS A 84 14.43 13.26 -13.28
N ASP A 85 13.65 13.38 -14.36
CA ASP A 85 12.33 14.00 -14.31
C ASP A 85 11.24 12.94 -14.18
N PRO A 86 10.53 12.86 -13.01
CA PRO A 86 9.51 11.84 -12.80
C PRO A 86 8.19 12.11 -13.54
N ILE A 87 7.96 13.33 -14.02
CA ILE A 87 6.64 13.75 -14.52
C ILE A 87 6.19 12.96 -15.76
N PRO A 88 7.01 12.72 -16.79
CA PRO A 88 6.56 11.97 -17.97
C PRO A 88 6.08 10.55 -17.64
N GLY A 89 6.79 9.86 -16.74
CA GLY A 89 6.39 8.52 -16.27
C GLY A 89 5.05 8.54 -15.53
N VAL A 90 4.90 9.48 -14.58
CA VAL A 90 3.67 9.64 -13.82
C VAL A 90 2.48 10.02 -14.71
N GLN A 91 2.67 10.89 -15.70
CA GLN A 91 1.61 11.24 -16.66
C GLN A 91 1.11 10.01 -17.43
N LYS A 92 2.01 9.12 -17.84
CA LYS A 92 1.64 7.86 -18.50
C LYS A 92 0.83 6.95 -17.58
N GLU A 93 1.23 6.81 -16.31
CA GLU A 93 0.45 6.06 -15.33
C GLU A 93 -0.95 6.64 -15.13
N LEU A 94 -1.07 7.96 -15.06
CA LEU A 94 -2.34 8.67 -14.88
C LEU A 94 -3.35 8.45 -16.01
N GLU A 95 -2.93 8.02 -17.21
CA GLU A 95 -3.86 7.62 -18.28
C GLU A 95 -4.70 6.41 -17.87
N GLY A 96 -4.08 5.42 -17.22
CA GLY A 96 -4.77 4.25 -16.65
C GLY A 96 -5.75 4.64 -15.54
N TYR A 97 -5.37 5.59 -14.68
CA TYR A 97 -6.24 6.13 -13.64
C TYR A 97 -7.46 6.82 -14.22
N ALA A 98 -7.28 7.66 -15.22
CA ALA A 98 -8.37 8.36 -15.90
C ALA A 98 -9.35 7.37 -16.53
N ALA A 99 -8.87 6.35 -17.24
CA ALA A 99 -9.69 5.34 -17.91
C ALA A 99 -10.50 4.48 -16.93
N ALA A 100 -9.88 4.05 -15.82
CA ALA A 100 -10.51 3.20 -14.83
C ALA A 100 -11.27 3.97 -13.73
N GLY A 101 -11.18 5.30 -13.71
CA GLY A 101 -11.82 6.14 -12.69
C GLY A 101 -11.14 6.11 -11.32
N ALA A 102 -9.91 5.60 -11.22
CA ALA A 102 -9.14 5.53 -9.98
C ALA A 102 -8.79 6.92 -9.44
N LYS A 103 -8.71 7.04 -8.11
CA LYS A 103 -8.59 8.35 -7.45
C LYS A 103 -7.40 8.49 -6.51
N THR A 104 -6.61 7.44 -6.31
CA THR A 104 -5.48 7.47 -5.38
C THR A 104 -4.19 7.00 -6.06
N LEU A 105 -3.22 7.89 -6.21
CA LEU A 105 -1.87 7.58 -6.70
C LEU A 105 -0.97 7.32 -5.49
N VAL A 106 -0.58 6.07 -5.28
CA VAL A 106 0.23 5.64 -4.14
C VAL A 106 1.70 5.64 -4.54
N LEU A 107 2.42 6.70 -4.18
CA LEU A 107 3.82 6.93 -4.54
C LEU A 107 4.77 6.27 -3.55
N ALA A 108 5.71 5.50 -4.03
CA ALA A 108 6.88 5.07 -3.26
C ALA A 108 8.15 5.75 -3.80
N ALA A 109 9.02 6.21 -2.90
CA ALA A 109 10.25 6.90 -3.25
C ALA A 109 11.33 5.89 -3.68
N ASN A 110 11.25 5.39 -4.90
CA ASN A 110 12.16 4.37 -5.45
C ASN A 110 13.62 4.81 -5.33
N SER A 111 14.46 3.92 -4.85
CA SER A 111 15.91 4.15 -4.71
C SER A 111 16.66 4.12 -6.05
N GLY A 112 16.08 3.53 -7.09
CA GLY A 112 16.75 3.20 -8.34
C GLY A 112 17.53 1.88 -8.29
N ILE A 113 17.43 1.14 -7.19
CA ILE A 113 18.05 -0.17 -6.98
C ILE A 113 16.95 -1.24 -7.06
N VAL A 114 17.25 -2.37 -7.66
CA VAL A 114 16.30 -3.48 -7.80
C VAL A 114 16.22 -4.28 -6.51
N GLY A 115 15.01 -4.61 -6.09
CA GLY A 115 14.74 -5.36 -4.86
C GLY A 115 14.57 -4.46 -3.63
N TYR A 116 14.37 -5.09 -2.48
CA TYR A 116 14.07 -4.40 -1.21
C TYR A 116 15.13 -4.61 -0.12
N ASP A 117 16.15 -5.42 -0.38
CA ASP A 117 17.14 -5.83 0.62
C ASP A 117 18.50 -5.15 0.45
N GLU A 118 18.65 -4.32 -0.56
CA GLU A 118 19.88 -3.65 -0.87
C GLU A 118 20.15 -2.47 0.07
N LYS A 119 21.44 -2.21 0.31
CA LYS A 119 21.83 -1.05 1.12
C LYS A 119 21.49 0.26 0.41
N LEU A 120 20.62 1.04 1.01
CA LEU A 120 20.18 2.32 0.47
C LEU A 120 21.24 3.43 0.66
N PRO A 121 21.35 4.37 -0.29
CA PRO A 121 22.14 5.59 -0.08
C PRO A 121 21.48 6.48 0.98
N VAL A 122 22.30 7.28 1.67
CA VAL A 122 21.79 8.31 2.57
C VAL A 122 21.66 9.61 1.77
N LEU A 123 20.46 10.15 1.71
CA LEU A 123 20.19 11.41 1.00
C LEU A 123 20.78 12.61 1.74
N SER A 124 21.45 13.47 1.00
CA SER A 124 21.81 14.83 1.44
C SER A 124 20.57 15.72 1.56
N ASP A 125 20.71 16.87 2.23
CA ASP A 125 19.62 17.86 2.32
C ASP A 125 19.15 18.34 0.94
N ALA A 126 20.06 18.53 0.00
CA ALA A 126 19.73 18.91 -1.37
C ALA A 126 18.90 17.85 -2.11
N GLU A 127 19.19 16.56 -1.92
CA GLU A 127 18.43 15.47 -2.51
C GLU A 127 17.04 15.35 -1.86
N TRP A 128 16.91 15.63 -0.57
CA TRP A 128 15.61 15.74 0.08
C TRP A 128 14.78 16.90 -0.46
N ASP A 129 15.40 18.07 -0.72
CA ASP A 129 14.71 19.21 -1.32
C ASP A 129 14.21 18.88 -2.74
N ILE A 130 15.00 18.14 -3.53
CA ILE A 130 14.59 17.62 -4.84
C ILE A 130 13.40 16.67 -4.69
N LEU A 131 13.45 15.75 -3.73
CA LEU A 131 12.38 14.79 -3.47
C LEU A 131 11.08 15.54 -3.13
N PHE A 132 11.12 16.50 -2.23
CA PHE A 132 9.93 17.28 -1.84
C PHE A 132 9.38 18.12 -3.01
N ASN A 133 10.26 18.73 -3.80
CA ASN A 133 9.84 19.46 -5.00
C ASN A 133 9.14 18.52 -6.01
N ASN A 134 9.69 17.35 -6.25
CA ASN A 134 9.10 16.36 -7.17
C ASN A 134 7.76 15.83 -6.65
N LEU A 135 7.60 15.60 -5.35
CA LEU A 135 6.30 15.27 -4.76
C LEU A 135 5.25 16.37 -5.05
N ASN A 136 5.60 17.64 -4.86
CA ASN A 136 4.70 18.76 -5.15
C ASN A 136 4.32 18.83 -6.64
N ARG A 137 5.27 18.61 -7.55
CA ARG A 137 5.02 18.56 -9.00
C ARG A 137 4.07 17.41 -9.37
N ILE A 138 4.27 16.22 -8.81
CA ILE A 138 3.41 15.06 -9.06
C ILE A 138 2.00 15.30 -8.50
N GLN A 139 1.87 15.88 -7.30
CA GLN A 139 0.56 16.23 -6.75
C GLN A 139 -0.20 17.20 -7.67
N ALA A 140 0.50 18.18 -8.25
CA ALA A 140 -0.11 19.13 -9.18
C ALA A 140 -0.57 18.45 -10.49
N GLU A 141 0.21 17.49 -11.03
CA GLU A 141 -0.18 16.72 -12.22
C GLU A 141 -1.40 15.84 -11.94
N ALA A 142 -1.38 15.05 -10.88
CA ALA A 142 -2.47 14.16 -10.51
C ALA A 142 -3.78 14.92 -10.23
N ALA A 143 -3.69 16.10 -9.59
CA ALA A 143 -4.83 16.93 -9.28
C ALA A 143 -5.58 17.43 -10.54
N LYS A 144 -4.92 17.57 -11.70
CA LYS A 144 -5.55 17.99 -12.97
C LYS A 144 -6.68 17.05 -13.40
N ILE A 145 -6.61 15.76 -13.01
CA ILE A 145 -7.62 14.74 -13.32
C ILE A 145 -8.39 14.27 -12.07
N GLY A 146 -8.27 15.00 -10.95
CA GLY A 146 -8.95 14.70 -9.70
C GLY A 146 -8.42 13.44 -9.01
N VAL A 147 -7.14 13.12 -9.18
CA VAL A 147 -6.42 12.05 -8.49
C VAL A 147 -5.64 12.65 -7.32
N LYS A 148 -5.75 12.05 -6.15
CA LYS A 148 -4.98 12.40 -4.95
C LYS A 148 -3.71 11.58 -4.89
N SER A 149 -2.55 12.24 -4.80
CA SER A 149 -1.29 11.56 -4.54
C SER A 149 -1.07 11.39 -3.04
N VAL A 150 -0.59 10.23 -2.65
CA VAL A 150 -0.16 9.93 -1.28
C VAL A 150 1.24 9.36 -1.31
N LEU A 151 2.05 9.61 -0.27
CA LEU A 151 3.35 8.99 -0.12
C LEU A 151 3.24 7.74 0.74
N HIS A 152 3.79 6.66 0.23
CA HIS A 152 3.84 5.35 0.87
C HIS A 152 5.27 5.07 1.37
N PRO A 153 5.55 5.20 2.68
CA PRO A 153 6.80 4.72 3.24
C PRO A 153 6.89 3.20 3.08
N HIS A 154 7.97 2.72 2.45
CA HIS A 154 8.10 1.32 2.08
C HIS A 154 9.53 0.83 2.32
N VAL A 155 9.67 -0.41 2.79
CA VAL A 155 10.97 -1.10 2.93
C VAL A 155 11.71 -1.07 1.59
N GLY A 156 13.02 -0.79 1.60
CA GLY A 156 13.85 -0.73 0.41
C GLY A 156 13.64 0.53 -0.46
N THR A 157 12.94 1.55 0.04
CA THR A 157 12.78 2.84 -0.64
C THR A 157 13.46 3.98 0.11
N MET A 158 13.58 5.16 -0.51
CA MET A 158 14.22 6.33 0.11
C MET A 158 13.42 6.93 1.27
N VAL A 159 12.15 6.50 1.46
CA VAL A 159 11.33 6.86 2.61
C VAL A 159 10.87 5.57 3.29
N GLU A 160 11.67 5.07 4.21
CA GLU A 160 11.47 3.80 4.89
C GLU A 160 11.38 3.96 6.42
N THR A 161 12.40 4.58 7.02
CA THR A 161 12.57 4.61 8.47
C THR A 161 11.68 5.67 9.15
N ALA A 162 11.50 5.52 10.48
CA ALA A 162 10.82 6.54 11.30
C ALA A 162 11.44 7.95 11.13
N ASP A 163 12.76 8.05 10.98
CA ASP A 163 13.43 9.32 10.74
C ASP A 163 13.06 9.91 9.37
N HIS A 164 12.98 9.06 8.33
CA HIS A 164 12.52 9.49 7.01
C HIS A 164 11.06 9.97 7.04
N VAL A 165 10.17 9.23 7.72
CA VAL A 165 8.76 9.63 7.91
C VAL A 165 8.68 10.98 8.62
N ASN A 166 9.43 11.18 9.70
CA ASN A 166 9.50 12.44 10.42
C ASN A 166 10.04 13.58 9.55
N ARG A 167 10.98 13.29 8.65
CA ARG A 167 11.52 14.29 7.72
C ARG A 167 10.46 14.72 6.69
N VAL A 168 9.68 13.77 6.17
CA VAL A 168 8.54 14.07 5.29
C VAL A 168 7.45 14.87 6.00
N LEU A 169 7.10 14.53 7.25
CA LEU A 169 6.13 15.28 8.05
C LEU A 169 6.53 16.76 8.19
N LYS A 170 7.83 17.04 8.31
CA LYS A 170 8.35 18.41 8.48
C LYS A 170 8.56 19.16 7.15
N GLY A 171 8.93 18.44 6.09
CA GLY A 171 9.38 19.04 4.82
C GLY A 171 8.34 19.02 3.71
N SER A 172 7.22 18.32 3.86
CA SER A 172 6.19 18.19 2.82
C SER A 172 4.80 18.18 3.41
N THR A 173 3.82 18.64 2.63
CA THR A 173 2.40 18.55 2.96
C THR A 173 1.70 17.35 2.31
N ILE A 174 2.45 16.50 1.60
CA ILE A 174 1.87 15.32 0.96
C ILE A 174 1.20 14.43 2.01
N PRO A 175 -0.04 13.98 1.78
CA PRO A 175 -0.64 13.01 2.68
C PRO A 175 0.04 11.64 2.54
N PHE A 176 -0.08 10.84 3.58
CA PHE A 176 0.47 9.50 3.62
C PHE A 176 -0.54 8.43 3.19
N CYS A 177 -0.05 7.40 2.54
CA CYS A 177 -0.57 6.06 2.67
C CYS A 177 0.00 5.49 3.97
N LEU A 178 -0.84 5.32 4.98
CA LEU A 178 -0.45 4.63 6.21
C LEU A 178 -0.40 3.13 5.93
N ASP A 179 0.79 2.64 5.59
CA ASP A 179 1.05 1.21 5.55
C ASP A 179 1.49 0.73 6.94
N THR A 180 0.65 -0.06 7.56
CA THR A 180 0.89 -0.49 8.94
C THR A 180 2.05 -1.48 9.06
N GLY A 181 2.35 -2.23 8.00
CA GLY A 181 3.46 -3.17 7.95
C GLY A 181 4.80 -2.48 7.71
N HIS A 182 4.95 -1.81 6.56
CA HIS A 182 6.22 -1.18 6.19
C HIS A 182 6.66 -0.11 7.19
N MET A 183 5.73 0.72 7.67
CA MET A 183 6.07 1.74 8.67
C MET A 183 6.48 1.13 10.02
N MET A 184 5.85 0.01 10.43
CA MET A 184 6.26 -0.71 11.64
C MET A 184 7.64 -1.35 11.49
N ILE A 185 7.93 -1.96 10.33
CA ILE A 185 9.26 -2.51 10.00
C ILE A 185 10.30 -1.38 10.03
N GLY A 186 10.02 -0.22 9.44
CA GLY A 186 10.87 0.97 9.47
C GLY A 186 11.01 1.63 10.84
N GLY A 187 10.28 1.16 11.85
CA GLY A 187 10.39 1.61 13.26
C GLY A 187 9.48 2.76 13.65
N THR A 188 8.53 3.14 12.80
CA THR A 188 7.49 4.11 13.16
C THR A 188 6.53 3.50 14.17
N ASP A 189 6.18 4.23 15.22
CA ASP A 189 5.06 3.89 16.09
C ASP A 189 3.76 4.20 15.33
N ILE A 190 3.22 3.17 14.68
CA ILE A 190 2.05 3.30 13.81
C ILE A 190 0.75 3.61 14.56
N VAL A 191 0.64 3.20 15.83
CA VAL A 191 -0.52 3.54 16.66
C VAL A 191 -0.47 5.02 17.03
N ALA A 192 0.67 5.52 17.51
CA ALA A 192 0.87 6.93 17.76
C ALA A 192 0.68 7.75 16.48
N PHE A 193 1.25 7.33 15.34
CA PHE A 193 1.09 8.00 14.05
C PHE A 193 -0.38 8.11 13.64
N SER A 194 -1.16 7.03 13.76
CA SER A 194 -2.59 7.02 13.40
C SER A 194 -3.44 7.95 14.27
N LYS A 195 -2.98 8.27 15.48
CA LYS A 195 -3.64 9.17 16.42
C LYS A 195 -3.20 10.62 16.24
N GLU A 196 -1.89 10.86 16.11
CA GLU A 196 -1.29 12.20 16.13
C GLU A 196 -1.28 12.85 14.74
N HIS A 197 -1.26 12.04 13.69
CA HIS A 197 -1.15 12.46 12.30
C HIS A 197 -2.29 11.92 11.41
N ALA A 198 -3.47 11.62 11.99
CA ALA A 198 -4.61 11.13 11.24
C ALA A 198 -5.04 12.07 10.09
N ASP A 199 -4.88 13.37 10.28
CA ASP A 199 -5.14 14.42 9.28
C ASP A 199 -4.18 14.36 8.07
N ARG A 200 -3.04 13.70 8.25
CA ARG A 200 -2.05 13.46 7.20
C ARG A 200 -2.27 12.11 6.48
N VAL A 201 -3.21 11.28 6.92
CA VAL A 201 -3.52 9.98 6.29
C VAL A 201 -4.66 10.15 5.31
N ALA A 202 -4.42 9.85 4.03
CA ALA A 202 -5.46 9.90 3.00
C ALA A 202 -5.72 8.54 2.33
N HIS A 203 -4.89 7.56 2.59
CA HIS A 203 -4.99 6.17 2.15
C HIS A 203 -4.39 5.25 3.19
N SER A 204 -4.75 3.97 3.21
CA SER A 204 -4.10 3.03 4.12
C SER A 204 -3.97 1.64 3.52
N HIS A 205 -2.81 1.03 3.70
CA HIS A 205 -2.55 -0.38 3.52
C HIS A 205 -2.51 -1.04 4.89
N LEU A 206 -3.43 -1.95 5.12
CA LEU A 206 -3.51 -2.67 6.37
C LEU A 206 -2.76 -4.01 6.25
N LYS A 207 -1.61 -4.08 6.90
CA LYS A 207 -0.75 -5.26 7.03
C LYS A 207 -0.54 -5.56 8.51
N ASP A 208 -0.78 -6.77 8.95
CA ASP A 208 -0.45 -7.17 10.32
C ASP A 208 0.88 -7.90 10.34
N VAL A 209 1.69 -7.65 11.35
CA VAL A 209 3.12 -7.94 11.35
C VAL A 209 3.56 -8.60 12.64
N ASN A 210 4.41 -9.62 12.52
CA ASN A 210 5.16 -10.16 13.65
C ASN A 210 6.29 -9.19 14.01
N ASN A 211 6.18 -8.52 15.15
CA ASN A 211 7.12 -7.49 15.59
C ASN A 211 8.55 -8.02 15.84
N ALA A 212 8.69 -9.26 16.29
CA ALA A 212 9.99 -9.85 16.49
C ALA A 212 10.73 -10.04 15.15
N MET A 213 10.01 -10.45 14.10
CA MET A 213 10.54 -10.58 12.75
C MET A 213 10.81 -9.20 12.12
N ALA A 214 9.90 -8.23 12.28
CA ALA A 214 10.09 -6.85 11.82
C ALA A 214 11.38 -6.23 12.38
N LYS A 215 11.68 -6.46 13.66
CA LYS A 215 12.93 -6.00 14.28
C LYS A 215 14.17 -6.63 13.65
N LYS A 216 14.12 -7.90 13.26
CA LYS A 216 15.25 -8.57 12.58
C LYS A 216 15.50 -7.98 11.19
N VAL A 217 14.43 -7.69 10.44
CA VAL A 217 14.55 -7.01 9.13
C VAL A 217 15.19 -5.63 9.31
N ARG A 218 14.65 -4.81 10.21
CA ARG A 218 15.18 -3.47 10.51
C ARG A 218 16.65 -3.47 10.94
N ASN A 219 17.06 -4.48 11.68
CA ASN A 219 18.44 -4.64 12.12
C ASN A 219 19.36 -5.30 11.07
N HIS A 220 18.84 -5.63 9.88
CA HIS A 220 19.55 -6.38 8.83
C HIS A 220 20.07 -7.76 9.28
N GLU A 221 19.37 -8.39 10.23
CA GLU A 221 19.66 -9.75 10.70
C GLU A 221 19.08 -10.82 9.76
N VAL A 222 18.07 -10.47 8.99
CA VAL A 222 17.40 -11.28 7.98
C VAL A 222 16.97 -10.38 6.84
N THR A 223 16.94 -10.89 5.60
CA THR A 223 16.42 -10.16 4.45
C THR A 223 14.91 -9.97 4.58
N TYR A 224 14.36 -8.93 3.95
CA TYR A 224 12.91 -8.72 3.90
C TYR A 224 12.21 -9.91 3.25
N TYR A 225 12.77 -10.41 2.14
CA TYR A 225 12.21 -11.56 1.42
C TYR A 225 12.19 -12.84 2.29
N ASP A 226 13.30 -13.17 2.96
CA ASP A 226 13.34 -14.34 3.84
C ASP A 226 12.42 -14.19 5.05
N ALA A 227 12.33 -13.00 5.62
CA ALA A 227 11.43 -12.72 6.73
C ALA A 227 9.96 -12.88 6.31
N MET A 228 9.58 -12.40 5.13
CA MET A 228 8.26 -12.56 4.57
C MET A 228 7.91 -14.04 4.40
N LEU A 229 8.81 -14.87 3.83
CA LEU A 229 8.65 -16.32 3.73
C LEU A 229 8.55 -17.02 5.11
N ALA A 230 9.19 -16.45 6.13
CA ALA A 230 9.21 -16.98 7.50
C ALA A 230 8.04 -16.47 8.38
N GLY A 231 7.03 -15.80 7.80
CA GLY A 231 5.84 -15.35 8.52
C GLY A 231 5.97 -13.96 9.13
N LEU A 232 6.65 -13.05 8.47
CA LEU A 232 6.68 -11.62 8.81
C LEU A 232 5.27 -11.04 8.83
N TYR A 233 4.46 -11.37 7.82
CA TYR A 233 3.07 -10.95 7.71
C TYR A 233 2.11 -12.05 8.14
N THR A 234 1.01 -11.63 8.76
CA THR A 234 -0.08 -12.49 9.23
C THR A 234 -1.42 -11.89 8.84
N PRO A 235 -2.51 -12.67 8.82
CA PRO A 235 -3.84 -12.10 8.68
C PRO A 235 -4.13 -11.05 9.75
N LEU A 236 -4.92 -10.01 9.40
CA LEU A 236 -5.24 -8.91 10.30
C LEU A 236 -5.81 -9.40 11.62
N GLY A 237 -5.31 -8.86 12.72
CA GLY A 237 -5.68 -9.21 14.09
C GLY A 237 -4.92 -10.42 14.66
N GLN A 238 -3.99 -10.99 13.91
CA GLN A 238 -3.16 -12.13 14.34
C GLN A 238 -1.69 -11.74 14.57
N GLY A 239 -1.30 -10.52 14.24
CA GLY A 239 0.03 -9.96 14.46
C GLY A 239 0.07 -8.95 15.61
N ASP A 240 1.10 -8.12 15.60
CA ASP A 240 1.43 -7.16 16.65
C ASP A 240 1.17 -5.69 16.25
N ALA A 241 0.64 -5.42 15.04
CA ALA A 241 0.45 -4.06 14.52
C ALA A 241 -0.71 -3.29 15.17
N ASN A 242 -1.52 -3.96 15.98
CA ASN A 242 -2.66 -3.34 16.68
C ASN A 242 -3.68 -2.68 15.73
N ILE A 243 -3.96 -3.37 14.63
CA ILE A 243 -4.80 -2.88 13.52
C ILE A 243 -6.15 -2.32 13.99
N GLY A 244 -6.79 -2.97 14.97
CA GLY A 244 -8.06 -2.52 15.50
C GLY A 244 -8.01 -1.11 16.09
N GLU A 245 -6.92 -0.77 16.81
CA GLU A 245 -6.73 0.56 17.38
C GLU A 245 -6.44 1.61 16.29
N ILE A 246 -5.64 1.25 15.29
CA ILE A 246 -5.32 2.14 14.16
C ILE A 246 -6.60 2.49 13.39
N VAL A 247 -7.41 1.49 13.03
CA VAL A 247 -8.69 1.72 12.35
C VAL A 247 -9.61 2.59 13.19
N ARG A 248 -9.67 2.36 14.50
CA ARG A 248 -10.45 3.16 15.46
C ARG A 248 -9.98 4.63 15.46
N ASN A 249 -8.68 4.86 15.53
CA ASN A 249 -8.11 6.22 15.52
C ASN A 249 -8.46 6.97 14.23
N LEU A 250 -8.28 6.32 13.08
CA LEU A 250 -8.59 6.91 11.78
C LEU A 250 -10.09 7.22 11.62
N ILE A 251 -10.99 6.30 11.97
CA ILE A 251 -12.44 6.52 11.89
C ILE A 251 -12.86 7.67 12.81
N LYS A 252 -12.37 7.71 14.05
CA LYS A 252 -12.67 8.80 15.00
C LYS A 252 -12.16 10.15 14.52
N ALA A 253 -11.06 10.18 13.79
CA ALA A 253 -10.53 11.40 13.18
C ALA A 253 -11.24 11.81 11.88
N GLY A 254 -12.23 11.04 11.42
CA GLY A 254 -12.99 11.36 10.20
C GLY A 254 -12.30 10.91 8.90
N TYR A 255 -11.46 9.90 8.94
CA TYR A 255 -10.79 9.34 7.75
C TYR A 255 -11.80 8.93 6.67
N GLU A 256 -11.54 9.32 5.44
CA GLU A 256 -12.41 9.07 4.26
C GLU A 256 -11.73 8.26 3.15
N GLY A 257 -10.49 7.83 3.38
CA GLY A 257 -9.72 7.00 2.44
C GLY A 257 -10.19 5.55 2.39
N TRP A 258 -9.46 4.75 1.66
CA TRP A 258 -9.66 3.31 1.56
C TRP A 258 -8.86 2.58 2.64
N PHE A 259 -9.45 1.55 3.23
CA PHE A 259 -8.75 0.51 3.96
C PHE A 259 -8.44 -0.61 2.95
N VAL A 260 -7.23 -0.64 2.44
CA VAL A 260 -6.78 -1.68 1.51
C VAL A 260 -6.13 -2.79 2.32
N LEU A 261 -6.64 -4.01 2.16
CA LEU A 261 -6.05 -5.17 2.78
C LEU A 261 -4.86 -5.63 1.96
N GLU A 262 -3.71 -5.71 2.62
CA GLU A 262 -2.48 -6.22 2.05
C GLU A 262 -1.79 -7.19 3.01
N GLN A 263 -1.29 -8.27 2.44
CA GLN A 263 -0.40 -9.23 3.09
C GLN A 263 0.61 -9.66 2.04
N ASP A 264 1.84 -9.21 2.15
CA ASP A 264 2.85 -9.58 1.17
C ASP A 264 3.10 -11.09 1.25
N ASN A 265 2.91 -11.74 0.13
CA ASN A 265 3.05 -13.18 -0.04
C ASN A 265 3.97 -13.49 -1.21
N ALA A 266 4.76 -14.57 -1.08
CA ALA A 266 5.45 -15.19 -2.20
C ALA A 266 5.06 -16.67 -2.26
N LEU A 267 4.49 -17.05 -3.38
CA LEU A 267 3.94 -18.39 -3.56
C LEU A 267 4.94 -19.29 -4.26
N SER A 268 5.11 -20.51 -3.80
CA SER A 268 5.94 -21.51 -4.49
C SER A 268 5.24 -22.16 -5.67
N ALA A 269 3.90 -22.14 -5.69
CA ALA A 269 3.06 -22.70 -6.74
C ALA A 269 1.63 -22.13 -6.64
N GLU A 270 0.80 -22.40 -7.65
CA GLU A 270 -0.63 -22.07 -7.62
C GLU A 270 -1.31 -22.75 -6.43
N PRO A 271 -1.96 -22.01 -5.52
CA PRO A 271 -2.65 -22.59 -4.37
C PRO A 271 -3.94 -23.30 -4.80
N ALA A 272 -4.37 -24.29 -4.01
CA ALA A 272 -5.69 -24.88 -4.18
C ALA A 272 -6.81 -23.85 -3.95
N ASP A 273 -7.99 -24.10 -4.52
CA ASP A 273 -9.14 -23.22 -4.36
C ASP A 273 -9.49 -23.04 -2.87
N GLY A 274 -9.62 -21.76 -2.45
CA GLY A 274 -9.97 -21.42 -1.07
C GLY A 274 -8.83 -21.56 -0.05
N ALA A 275 -7.61 -21.88 -0.48
CA ALA A 275 -6.45 -22.05 0.40
C ALA A 275 -5.45 -20.88 0.26
N GLY A 276 -4.48 -20.83 1.17
CA GLY A 276 -3.41 -19.84 1.15
C GLY A 276 -3.95 -18.40 1.18
N PRO A 277 -3.58 -17.57 0.18
CA PRO A 277 -3.99 -16.15 0.11
C PRO A 277 -5.48 -15.90 0.29
N PHE A 278 -6.33 -16.77 -0.26
CA PHE A 278 -7.78 -16.67 -0.09
C PHE A 278 -8.19 -16.80 1.38
N ALA A 279 -7.67 -17.79 2.08
CA ALA A 279 -7.99 -18.03 3.49
C ALA A 279 -7.50 -16.86 4.38
N ASP A 280 -6.30 -16.35 4.10
CA ASP A 280 -5.70 -15.24 4.82
C ASP A 280 -6.47 -13.93 4.59
N ALA A 281 -6.81 -13.63 3.33
CA ALA A 281 -7.62 -12.47 2.97
C ALA A 281 -9.04 -12.55 3.57
N LYS A 282 -9.63 -13.76 3.63
CA LYS A 282 -10.91 -14.00 4.31
C LYS A 282 -10.82 -13.65 5.79
N ALA A 283 -9.84 -14.20 6.51
CA ALA A 283 -9.64 -13.90 7.92
C ALA A 283 -9.44 -12.39 8.15
N SER A 284 -8.66 -11.74 7.31
CA SER A 284 -8.36 -10.30 7.38
C SER A 284 -9.61 -9.44 7.16
N VAL A 285 -10.42 -9.73 6.14
CA VAL A 285 -11.62 -8.93 5.87
C VAL A 285 -12.71 -9.14 6.93
N GLU A 286 -12.84 -10.37 7.45
CA GLU A 286 -13.76 -10.67 8.55
C GLU A 286 -13.36 -9.91 9.83
N PHE A 287 -12.07 -9.88 10.17
CA PHE A 287 -11.55 -9.07 11.28
C PHE A 287 -11.87 -7.58 11.11
N LEU A 288 -11.54 -7.00 9.95
CA LEU A 288 -11.78 -5.58 9.69
C LEU A 288 -13.28 -5.24 9.77
N ARG A 289 -14.14 -6.05 9.16
CA ARG A 289 -15.61 -5.86 9.24
C ARG A 289 -16.11 -5.92 10.68
N LYS A 290 -15.55 -6.80 11.51
CA LYS A 290 -15.89 -6.86 12.95
C LYS A 290 -15.51 -5.58 13.66
N VAL A 291 -14.30 -5.05 13.47
CA VAL A 291 -13.84 -3.78 14.06
C VAL A 291 -14.75 -2.62 13.64
N LEU A 292 -15.10 -2.54 12.36
CA LEU A 292 -15.99 -1.48 11.86
C LEU A 292 -17.42 -1.60 12.43
N ALA A 293 -17.96 -2.82 12.55
CA ALA A 293 -19.25 -3.05 13.18
C ALA A 293 -19.27 -2.71 14.68
N GLU A 294 -18.16 -2.86 15.38
CA GLU A 294 -18.01 -2.42 16.78
C GLU A 294 -18.05 -0.89 16.85
N LEU A 295 -17.32 -0.20 15.99
CA LEU A 295 -17.31 1.26 15.90
C LEU A 295 -18.68 1.84 15.52
N GLU A 296 -19.41 1.19 14.60
CA GLU A 296 -20.78 1.61 14.26
C GLU A 296 -21.72 1.52 15.49
N ARG A 297 -21.61 0.47 16.31
CA ARG A 297 -22.37 0.34 17.55
C ARG A 297 -21.99 1.38 18.62
N GLU A 298 -20.75 1.87 18.59
CA GLU A 298 -20.27 2.97 19.43
C GLU A 298 -20.70 4.35 18.91
N GLY A 299 -21.33 4.43 17.74
CA GLY A 299 -21.86 5.67 17.15
C GLY A 299 -20.91 6.42 16.21
N PHE A 300 -19.87 5.75 15.69
CA PHE A 300 -18.89 6.31 14.74
C PHE A 300 -19.16 5.94 13.29
#